data_2d13db76e8999486749ecdcdb42ec852
#
_entry.id   2d13db76e8999486749ecdcdb42ec852
#
_cell.length_a   1.000
_cell.length_b   1.000
_cell.length_c   1.000
_cell.angle_alpha   90.00
_cell.angle_beta   90.00
_cell.angle_gamma   90.00
#
_symmetry.space_group_name_H-M   'P 1'
#
loop_
_entity.id
_entity.type
_entity.pdbx_description
1 polymer ?
#
loop_
_entity_poly.entity_id
_entity_poly.type
_entity_poly.pdbx_seq_one_letter_code
_entity_poly.pdbx_strand_id
1 'polypeptide(L)'
;DRRQRQMCIRDRYLDEMRPSYAAEMLSEMYTDNAVDLLNTLDKKQIAKYLSLMSTDDASEIKELLHYEDETAGAIMTTEFVSIVANQTVRSAMYVLKNEADVAETIYYIYVVNQEGQLVGVISLRDLIVNDDDTMISDLMSERVLSVHVGDDQEDVAQTFRDYDFLALPVTDYDDHLLGIVTVDDIIDVIDDEAASDYSGLAGVNVEEINENPVKAASRRLPWLVTLLFLGMSTASLISHYEDLVSEASILAVFISLITGTAGNAGTQSLAVA
;
A
#
# COMPACT_ATOMS: atom_id res chain seq x y z
N ASP A 1 -4.07 -16.42 -7.16
CA ASP A 1 -3.39 -15.28 -7.70
C ASP A 1 -1.86 -15.50 -7.76
N ARG A 2 -1.15 -14.82 -8.66
CA ARG A 2 0.28 -15.03 -8.88
C ARG A 2 1.08 -14.45 -7.71
N ARG A 3 0.65 -13.31 -7.17
CA ARG A 3 1.27 -12.59 -6.05
C ARG A 3 1.10 -13.36 -4.75
N GLN A 4 -0.11 -13.79 -4.41
CA GLN A 4 -0.37 -14.63 -3.22
C GLN A 4 0.42 -15.95 -3.25
N ARG A 5 0.62 -16.54 -4.43
CA ARG A 5 1.49 -17.71 -4.56
C ARG A 5 2.96 -17.35 -4.29
N GLN A 6 3.42 -16.19 -4.71
CA GLN A 6 4.78 -15.72 -4.43
C GLN A 6 4.96 -15.43 -2.94
N MET A 7 4.00 -14.75 -2.30
CA MET A 7 4.00 -14.47 -0.88
C MET A 7 3.99 -15.76 -0.03
N CYS A 8 3.07 -16.69 -0.27
CA CYS A 8 3.07 -18.00 0.39
C CYS A 8 4.34 -18.84 0.15
N ILE A 9 5.01 -18.64 -0.98
CA ILE A 9 6.28 -19.29 -1.27
C ILE A 9 7.41 -18.65 -0.46
N ARG A 10 7.45 -17.32 -0.36
CA ARG A 10 8.45 -16.58 0.45
C ARG A 10 8.36 -16.98 1.93
N ASP A 11 7.15 -16.95 2.53
CA ASP A 11 6.90 -17.30 3.92
C ASP A 11 7.38 -18.74 4.24
N ARG A 12 7.05 -19.67 3.35
CA ARG A 12 7.47 -21.07 3.50
C ARG A 12 8.99 -21.23 3.43
N TYR A 13 9.66 -20.48 2.56
CA TYR A 13 11.11 -20.54 2.45
C TYR A 13 11.82 -19.97 3.68
N LEU A 14 11.30 -18.89 4.27
CA LEU A 14 11.84 -18.34 5.52
C LEU A 14 11.81 -19.34 6.66
N ASP A 15 10.70 -20.08 6.81
CA ASP A 15 10.56 -21.10 7.85
C ASP A 15 11.50 -22.33 7.64
N GLU A 16 11.80 -22.66 6.38
CA GLU A 16 12.68 -23.76 6.02
C GLU A 16 14.17 -23.38 6.05
N MET A 17 14.50 -22.09 6.00
CA MET A 17 15.86 -21.57 6.02
C MET A 17 16.47 -21.57 7.44
N ARG A 18 17.81 -21.62 7.50
CA ARG A 18 18.51 -21.35 8.76
C ARG A 18 18.28 -19.89 9.16
N PRO A 19 17.93 -19.58 10.41
CA PRO A 19 17.60 -18.23 10.83
C PRO A 19 18.67 -17.18 10.55
N SER A 20 19.94 -17.55 10.63
CA SER A 20 21.05 -16.62 10.30
C SER A 20 21.11 -16.28 8.81
N TYR A 21 20.80 -17.23 7.94
CA TYR A 21 20.77 -17.01 6.50
C TYR A 21 19.52 -16.19 6.09
N ALA A 22 18.39 -16.46 6.73
CA ALA A 22 17.19 -15.65 6.51
C ALA A 22 17.39 -14.19 6.96
N ALA A 23 18.07 -13.95 8.09
CA ALA A 23 18.40 -12.61 8.55
C ALA A 23 19.36 -11.88 7.59
N GLU A 24 20.40 -12.57 7.07
CA GLU A 24 21.32 -12.03 6.07
C GLU A 24 20.60 -11.68 4.77
N MET A 25 19.70 -12.54 4.30
CA MET A 25 18.88 -12.28 3.11
C MET A 25 17.97 -11.06 3.30
N LEU A 26 17.32 -10.92 4.46
CA LEU A 26 16.48 -9.77 4.78
C LEU A 26 17.28 -8.46 4.86
N SER A 27 18.53 -8.49 5.33
CA SER A 27 19.42 -7.32 5.35
C SER A 27 19.92 -6.90 3.96
N GLU A 28 19.88 -7.80 2.97
CA GLU A 28 20.26 -7.51 1.57
C GLU A 28 19.06 -7.09 0.69
N MET A 29 17.83 -7.14 1.23
CA MET A 29 16.63 -6.67 0.53
C MET A 29 16.45 -5.17 0.76
N TYR A 30 15.71 -4.49 -0.12
CA TYR A 30 15.22 -3.14 0.16
C TYR A 30 14.37 -3.15 1.43
N THR A 31 14.40 -2.06 2.19
CA THR A 31 13.82 -2.03 3.54
C THR A 31 12.31 -2.21 3.54
N ASP A 32 11.58 -1.64 2.60
CA ASP A 32 10.15 -1.85 2.38
C ASP A 32 9.81 -3.33 2.16
N ASN A 33 10.52 -3.99 1.23
CA ASN A 33 10.34 -5.41 0.93
C ASN A 33 10.66 -6.32 2.13
N ALA A 34 11.67 -5.95 2.94
CA ALA A 34 11.99 -6.67 4.16
C ALA A 34 10.90 -6.50 5.22
N VAL A 35 10.33 -5.29 5.36
CA VAL A 35 9.22 -4.96 6.26
C VAL A 35 7.95 -5.70 5.85
N ASP A 36 7.58 -5.68 4.59
CA ASP A 36 6.44 -6.41 4.04
C ASP A 36 6.49 -7.90 4.38
N LEU A 37 7.68 -8.49 4.19
CA LEU A 37 7.89 -9.90 4.50
C LEU A 37 7.84 -10.16 6.00
N LEU A 38 8.37 -9.27 6.82
CA LEU A 38 8.33 -9.40 8.28
C LEU A 38 6.91 -9.21 8.84
N ASN A 39 6.08 -8.35 8.26
CA ASN A 39 4.68 -8.14 8.67
C ASN A 39 3.81 -9.39 8.47
N THR A 40 4.21 -10.33 7.62
CA THR A 40 3.53 -11.63 7.49
C THR A 40 3.82 -12.60 8.64
N LEU A 41 4.85 -12.33 9.45
CA LEU A 41 5.39 -13.22 10.49
C LEU A 41 4.85 -12.87 11.89
N ASP A 42 4.98 -13.80 12.82
CA ASP A 42 4.66 -13.52 14.22
C ASP A 42 5.75 -12.66 14.90
N LYS A 43 5.37 -11.89 15.94
CA LYS A 43 6.27 -10.99 16.69
C LYS A 43 7.52 -11.69 17.25
N LYS A 44 7.48 -12.99 17.48
CA LYS A 44 8.63 -13.75 18.01
C LYS A 44 9.62 -14.06 16.89
N GLN A 45 9.12 -14.35 15.69
CA GLN A 45 9.94 -14.57 14.52
C GLN A 45 10.62 -13.27 14.08
N ILE A 46 9.88 -12.16 14.03
CA ILE A 46 10.42 -10.83 13.77
C ILE A 46 11.58 -10.50 14.74
N ALA A 47 11.33 -10.59 16.04
CA ALA A 47 12.35 -10.31 17.05
C ALA A 47 13.59 -11.22 16.90
N LYS A 48 13.41 -12.48 16.51
CA LYS A 48 14.49 -13.43 16.28
C LYS A 48 15.35 -13.02 15.08
N TYR A 49 14.75 -12.67 13.94
CA TYR A 49 15.49 -12.26 12.75
C TYR A 49 16.23 -10.94 12.98
N LEU A 50 15.56 -9.93 13.53
CA LEU A 50 16.17 -8.66 13.88
C LEU A 50 17.34 -8.81 14.86
N SER A 51 17.33 -9.80 15.77
CA SER A 51 18.45 -10.06 16.68
C SER A 51 19.67 -10.70 16.01
N LEU A 52 19.52 -11.21 14.78
CA LEU A 52 20.57 -11.87 13.99
C LEU A 52 21.16 -10.96 12.91
N MET A 53 20.50 -9.85 12.61
CA MET A 53 20.96 -8.83 11.66
C MET A 53 22.07 -7.95 12.27
N SER A 54 22.71 -7.12 11.44
CA SER A 54 23.57 -6.04 11.92
C SER A 54 22.76 -5.04 12.77
N THR A 55 23.46 -4.26 13.62
CA THR A 55 22.76 -3.27 14.46
C THR A 55 22.10 -2.18 13.61
N ASP A 56 22.76 -1.82 12.51
CA ASP A 56 22.33 -0.74 11.62
C ASP A 56 21.09 -1.17 10.81
N ASP A 57 21.14 -2.32 10.12
CA ASP A 57 20.00 -2.86 9.35
C ASP A 57 18.78 -3.12 10.25
N ALA A 58 19.03 -3.72 11.44
CA ALA A 58 17.96 -3.99 12.40
C ALA A 58 17.32 -2.70 12.96
N SER A 59 18.07 -1.60 13.04
CA SER A 59 17.56 -0.31 13.48
C SER A 59 16.66 0.32 12.41
N GLU A 60 17.09 0.28 11.17
CA GLU A 60 16.39 0.82 10.02
C GLU A 60 15.06 0.09 9.77
N ILE A 61 15.09 -1.24 9.70
CA ILE A 61 13.87 -2.06 9.58
C ILE A 61 12.92 -1.82 10.77
N LYS A 62 13.43 -1.67 12.00
CA LYS A 62 12.58 -1.37 13.16
C LYS A 62 11.91 -0.01 13.07
N GLU A 63 12.57 0.98 12.51
CA GLU A 63 12.01 2.30 12.33
C GLU A 63 10.80 2.23 11.40
N LEU A 64 10.93 1.55 10.27
CA LEU A 64 9.83 1.33 9.34
C LEU A 64 8.68 0.50 9.93
N LEU A 65 8.98 -0.54 10.69
CA LEU A 65 7.98 -1.35 11.40
C LEU A 65 7.19 -0.57 12.49
N HIS A 66 7.56 0.67 12.81
CA HIS A 66 6.85 1.51 13.77
C HIS A 66 5.78 2.40 13.12
N TYR A 67 5.80 2.58 11.82
CA TYR A 67 4.76 3.34 11.14
C TYR A 67 3.44 2.57 11.17
N GLU A 68 2.34 3.31 11.17
CA GLU A 68 0.99 2.72 11.13
C GLU A 68 0.77 2.06 9.76
N ASP A 69 0.14 0.89 9.78
CA ASP A 69 -0.27 0.21 8.54
C ASP A 69 -1.14 1.15 7.68
N GLU A 70 -1.14 0.95 6.37
CA GLU A 70 -1.92 1.75 5.40
C GLU A 70 -1.48 3.23 5.31
N THR A 71 -0.25 3.58 5.73
CA THR A 71 0.32 4.94 5.60
C THR A 71 1.51 4.98 4.61
N ALA A 72 1.84 6.18 4.12
CA ALA A 72 3.03 6.41 3.28
C ALA A 72 4.32 5.90 3.94
N GLY A 73 4.42 6.02 5.27
CA GLY A 73 5.56 5.52 6.02
C GLY A 73 5.68 4.00 6.07
N ALA A 74 4.56 3.28 5.93
CA ALA A 74 4.56 1.81 5.92
C ALA A 74 5.01 1.22 4.58
N ILE A 75 4.85 1.98 3.49
CA ILE A 75 5.17 1.55 2.11
C ILE A 75 6.38 2.26 1.51
N MET A 76 7.11 3.08 2.30
CA MET A 76 8.29 3.80 1.81
C MET A 76 9.55 2.95 1.93
N THR A 77 10.50 3.20 1.02
CA THR A 77 11.87 2.71 1.10
C THR A 77 12.81 3.82 1.56
N THR A 78 13.90 3.44 2.24
CA THR A 78 14.96 4.37 2.66
C THR A 78 16.15 4.40 1.72
N GLU A 79 16.17 3.53 0.73
CA GLU A 79 17.23 3.39 -0.28
C GLU A 79 17.02 4.35 -1.45
N PHE A 80 17.29 5.62 -1.25
CA PHE A 80 17.20 6.68 -2.25
C PHE A 80 18.47 7.53 -2.29
N VAL A 81 18.68 8.27 -3.40
CA VAL A 81 19.79 9.20 -3.51
C VAL A 81 19.36 10.61 -3.15
N SER A 82 20.07 11.21 -2.19
CA SER A 82 19.92 12.62 -1.85
C SER A 82 21.23 13.38 -1.99
N ILE A 83 21.13 14.64 -2.38
CA ILE A 83 22.27 15.54 -2.59
C ILE A 83 21.97 16.93 -1.97
N VAL A 84 23.03 17.66 -1.62
CA VAL A 84 22.86 19.03 -1.08
C VAL A 84 22.77 20.09 -2.18
N ALA A 85 21.91 21.10 -2.00
CA ALA A 85 21.67 22.15 -2.98
C ALA A 85 22.94 22.96 -3.33
N ASN A 86 23.86 23.12 -2.40
CA ASN A 86 25.04 23.98 -2.53
C ASN A 86 26.29 23.25 -3.09
N GLN A 87 26.10 22.28 -3.98
CA GLN A 87 27.19 21.56 -4.64
C GLN A 87 27.06 21.64 -6.17
N THR A 88 28.13 21.25 -6.86
CA THR A 88 28.16 21.23 -8.34
C THR A 88 27.66 19.87 -8.89
N VAL A 89 27.30 19.87 -10.18
CA VAL A 89 26.92 18.64 -10.93
C VAL A 89 28.01 17.57 -10.79
N ARG A 90 29.30 17.93 -10.89
CA ARG A 90 30.42 17.01 -10.72
C ARG A 90 30.39 16.31 -9.35
N SER A 91 30.13 17.08 -8.28
CA SER A 91 30.04 16.54 -6.92
C SER A 91 28.82 15.63 -6.78
N ALA A 92 27.66 16.06 -7.29
CA ALA A 92 26.44 15.28 -7.27
C ALA A 92 26.57 13.95 -8.03
N MET A 93 27.20 13.97 -9.21
CA MET A 93 27.51 12.76 -9.98
C MET A 93 28.47 11.81 -9.26
N TYR A 94 29.35 12.32 -8.42
CA TYR A 94 30.21 11.49 -7.60
C TYR A 94 29.42 10.77 -6.49
N VAL A 95 28.53 11.50 -5.80
CA VAL A 95 27.62 10.90 -4.80
C VAL A 95 26.75 9.84 -5.47
N LEU A 96 26.08 10.19 -6.56
CA LEU A 96 25.21 9.27 -7.30
C LEU A 96 25.92 7.97 -7.68
N LYS A 97 27.16 8.04 -8.19
CA LYS A 97 27.93 6.85 -8.58
C LYS A 97 28.28 5.93 -7.41
N ASN A 98 28.37 6.47 -6.21
CA ASN A 98 28.70 5.68 -5.02
C ASN A 98 27.44 5.07 -4.37
N GLU A 99 26.27 5.69 -4.56
CA GLU A 99 25.01 5.29 -3.92
C GLU A 99 24.07 4.55 -4.89
N ALA A 100 24.34 4.62 -6.19
CA ALA A 100 23.47 4.05 -7.22
C ALA A 100 23.27 2.53 -7.13
N ASP A 101 24.22 1.81 -6.55
CA ASP A 101 24.15 0.34 -6.40
C ASP A 101 23.20 -0.06 -5.24
N VAL A 102 22.94 0.86 -4.30
CA VAL A 102 22.11 0.62 -3.13
C VAL A 102 20.71 1.24 -3.31
N ALA A 103 20.64 2.34 -4.06
CA ALA A 103 19.38 3.05 -4.28
C ALA A 103 18.42 2.23 -5.15
N GLU A 104 17.16 2.16 -4.73
CA GLU A 104 16.09 1.47 -5.45
C GLU A 104 15.80 2.12 -6.82
N THR A 105 15.86 3.46 -6.87
CA THR A 105 15.73 4.22 -8.11
C THR A 105 16.67 5.41 -8.15
N ILE A 106 17.18 5.73 -9.35
CA ILE A 106 18.05 6.88 -9.61
C ILE A 106 17.47 7.87 -10.64
N TYR A 107 16.19 7.69 -11.01
CA TYR A 107 15.56 8.59 -11.98
C TYR A 107 15.35 10.00 -11.42
N TYR A 108 15.00 10.10 -10.14
CA TYR A 108 14.90 11.32 -9.38
C TYR A 108 15.95 11.33 -8.28
N ILE A 109 16.67 12.45 -8.18
CA ILE A 109 17.64 12.71 -7.12
C ILE A 109 17.07 13.85 -6.29
N TYR A 110 16.87 13.62 -5.01
CA TYR A 110 16.27 14.59 -4.12
C TYR A 110 17.32 15.54 -3.58
N VAL A 111 16.96 16.82 -3.54
CA VAL A 111 17.86 17.87 -3.09
C VAL A 111 17.44 18.35 -1.72
N VAL A 112 18.37 18.27 -0.77
CA VAL A 112 18.13 18.67 0.61
C VAL A 112 19.00 19.87 0.99
N ASN A 113 18.59 20.60 2.03
CA ASN A 113 19.42 21.60 2.67
C ASN A 113 20.41 20.96 3.68
N GLN A 114 21.14 21.80 4.45
CA GLN A 114 22.10 21.32 5.46
C GLN A 114 21.43 20.69 6.68
N GLU A 115 20.16 20.99 6.89
CA GLU A 115 19.33 20.45 7.97
C GLU A 115 18.63 19.12 7.57
N GLY A 116 18.76 18.69 6.30
CA GLY A 116 18.12 17.46 5.80
C GLY A 116 16.70 17.66 5.25
N GLN A 117 16.22 18.91 5.17
CA GLN A 117 14.90 19.21 4.64
C GLN A 117 14.89 19.19 3.11
N LEU A 118 13.83 18.67 2.53
CA LEU A 118 13.62 18.59 1.09
C LEU A 118 13.40 19.99 0.49
N VAL A 119 14.29 20.43 -0.39
CA VAL A 119 14.24 21.76 -1.02
C VAL A 119 14.12 21.70 -2.53
N GLY A 120 14.30 20.54 -3.15
CA GLY A 120 14.24 20.41 -4.59
C GLY A 120 14.32 18.96 -5.07
N VAL A 121 14.16 18.79 -6.36
CA VAL A 121 14.37 17.53 -7.08
C VAL A 121 15.06 17.82 -8.40
N ILE A 122 15.97 16.95 -8.81
CA ILE A 122 16.64 16.99 -10.11
C ILE A 122 16.59 15.62 -10.76
N SER A 123 16.42 15.55 -12.08
CA SER A 123 16.46 14.29 -12.79
C SER A 123 17.91 13.86 -13.10
N LEU A 124 18.14 12.54 -13.18
CA LEU A 124 19.42 12.01 -13.68
C LEU A 124 19.78 12.59 -15.06
N ARG A 125 18.77 12.85 -15.92
CA ARG A 125 18.99 13.47 -17.24
C ARG A 125 19.62 14.84 -17.09
N ASP A 126 19.12 15.67 -16.15
CA ASP A 126 19.62 17.02 -15.96
C ASP A 126 21.06 17.03 -15.47
N LEU A 127 21.45 16.06 -14.62
CA LEU A 127 22.84 15.87 -14.21
C LEU A 127 23.75 15.45 -15.37
N ILE A 128 23.26 14.66 -16.33
CA ILE A 128 24.05 14.17 -17.46
C ILE A 128 24.26 15.25 -18.54
N VAL A 129 23.26 16.12 -18.78
CA VAL A 129 23.29 17.06 -19.91
C VAL A 129 23.89 18.42 -19.56
N ASN A 130 24.01 18.75 -18.28
CA ASN A 130 24.58 20.03 -17.84
C ASN A 130 26.06 19.94 -17.53
N ASP A 131 26.73 21.09 -17.55
CA ASP A 131 28.17 21.18 -17.30
C ASP A 131 28.51 20.84 -15.85
N ASP A 132 29.62 20.18 -15.67
CA ASP A 132 30.15 19.70 -14.38
C ASP A 132 30.26 20.78 -13.29
N ASP A 133 30.52 22.05 -13.69
CA ASP A 133 30.72 23.16 -12.76
C ASP A 133 29.43 23.92 -12.44
N THR A 134 28.28 23.50 -13.02
CA THR A 134 26.97 24.12 -12.74
C THR A 134 26.50 23.75 -11.31
N MET A 135 25.89 24.70 -10.62
CA MET A 135 25.36 24.48 -9.28
C MET A 135 24.03 23.71 -9.34
N ILE A 136 23.82 22.80 -8.42
CA ILE A 136 22.56 22.04 -8.29
C ILE A 136 21.39 22.98 -8.00
N SER A 137 21.58 24.01 -7.19
CA SER A 137 20.57 25.03 -6.89
C SER A 137 20.04 25.75 -8.14
N ASP A 138 20.84 25.84 -9.20
CA ASP A 138 20.45 26.53 -10.44
C ASP A 138 19.67 25.61 -11.40
N LEU A 139 19.73 24.29 -11.18
CA LEU A 139 19.15 23.25 -12.04
C LEU A 139 17.93 22.57 -11.42
N MET A 140 17.88 22.48 -10.10
CA MET A 140 16.80 21.75 -9.40
C MET A 140 15.45 22.42 -9.60
N SER A 141 14.39 21.63 -9.58
CA SER A 141 13.03 22.12 -9.42
C SER A 141 12.74 22.32 -7.94
N GLU A 142 12.44 23.54 -7.53
CA GLU A 142 12.02 23.86 -6.16
C GLU A 142 10.57 23.45 -5.86
N ARG A 143 9.78 23.16 -6.91
CA ARG A 143 8.40 22.70 -6.78
C ARG A 143 8.39 21.19 -6.67
N VAL A 144 8.61 20.69 -5.49
CA VAL A 144 8.55 19.26 -5.20
C VAL A 144 7.20 18.93 -4.60
N LEU A 145 6.53 17.95 -5.17
CA LEU A 145 5.39 17.33 -4.52
C LEU A 145 5.94 16.22 -3.62
N SER A 146 5.62 16.28 -2.34
CA SER A 146 5.95 15.29 -1.33
C SER A 146 4.69 14.83 -0.63
N VAL A 147 4.74 13.68 0.00
CA VAL A 147 3.72 13.18 0.91
C VAL A 147 4.29 13.11 2.33
N HIS A 148 3.43 13.26 3.33
CA HIS A 148 3.86 13.09 4.71
C HIS A 148 3.84 11.61 5.12
N VAL A 149 4.71 11.25 6.01
CA VAL A 149 4.85 9.88 6.53
C VAL A 149 3.56 9.27 7.07
N GLY A 150 2.64 10.11 7.55
CA GLY A 150 1.33 9.70 8.07
C GLY A 150 0.17 9.82 7.07
N ASP A 151 0.44 10.17 5.81
CA ASP A 151 -0.61 10.25 4.78
C ASP A 151 -1.11 8.85 4.44
N ASP A 152 -2.40 8.74 4.14
CA ASP A 152 -3.06 7.49 3.75
C ASP A 152 -2.51 6.97 2.42
N GLN A 153 -2.22 5.66 2.34
CA GLN A 153 -1.66 5.03 1.14
C GLN A 153 -2.58 5.16 -0.09
N GLU A 154 -3.91 5.21 0.09
CA GLU A 154 -4.87 5.39 -1.02
C GLU A 154 -4.75 6.81 -1.59
N ASP A 155 -4.61 7.83 -0.75
CA ASP A 155 -4.39 9.22 -1.17
C ASP A 155 -3.04 9.38 -1.89
N VAL A 156 -2.01 8.66 -1.42
CA VAL A 156 -0.70 8.58 -2.09
C VAL A 156 -0.85 7.94 -3.47
N ALA A 157 -1.55 6.81 -3.57
CA ALA A 157 -1.82 6.13 -4.84
C ALA A 157 -2.62 7.01 -5.81
N GLN A 158 -3.58 7.79 -5.31
CA GLN A 158 -4.29 8.77 -6.14
C GLN A 158 -3.35 9.85 -6.67
N THR A 159 -2.41 10.33 -5.85
CA THR A 159 -1.40 11.32 -6.25
C THR A 159 -0.52 10.78 -7.38
N PHE A 160 -0.07 9.54 -7.30
CA PHE A 160 0.69 8.90 -8.40
C PHE A 160 -0.10 8.86 -9.71
N ARG A 161 -1.39 8.52 -9.65
CA ARG A 161 -2.27 8.49 -10.85
C ARG A 161 -2.50 9.87 -11.47
N ASP A 162 -2.60 10.90 -10.64
CA ASP A 162 -2.93 12.26 -11.11
C ASP A 162 -1.72 12.94 -11.79
N TYR A 163 -0.50 12.56 -11.40
CA TYR A 163 0.73 13.22 -11.85
C TYR A 163 1.69 12.32 -12.62
N ASP A 164 1.38 11.03 -12.80
CA ASP A 164 2.23 10.04 -13.51
C ASP A 164 3.66 9.93 -12.94
N PHE A 165 3.82 10.00 -11.62
CA PHE A 165 5.13 9.88 -10.97
C PHE A 165 5.67 8.45 -11.01
N LEU A 166 7.01 8.32 -10.99
CA LEU A 166 7.71 7.04 -10.83
C LEU A 166 8.12 6.82 -9.37
N ALA A 167 8.35 7.89 -8.63
CA ALA A 167 8.63 7.89 -7.20
C ALA A 167 8.21 9.23 -6.59
N LEU A 168 7.78 9.21 -5.33
CA LEU A 168 7.43 10.38 -4.53
C LEU A 168 8.25 10.40 -3.24
N PRO A 169 8.80 11.56 -2.84
CA PRO A 169 9.50 11.71 -1.58
C PRO A 169 8.50 11.75 -0.41
N VAL A 170 8.86 11.06 0.65
CA VAL A 170 8.16 11.03 1.94
C VAL A 170 8.89 11.91 2.94
N THR A 171 8.18 12.82 3.59
CA THR A 171 8.74 13.74 4.56
C THR A 171 8.06 13.62 5.92
N ASP A 172 8.76 14.06 6.96
CA ASP A 172 8.14 14.35 8.25
C ASP A 172 7.39 15.70 8.23
N TYR A 173 6.81 16.07 9.39
CA TYR A 173 6.08 17.34 9.53
C TYR A 173 6.99 18.59 9.55
N ASP A 174 8.30 18.42 9.61
CA ASP A 174 9.32 19.48 9.53
C ASP A 174 10.03 19.51 8.16
N ASP A 175 9.45 18.84 7.16
CA ASP A 175 9.94 18.69 5.78
C ASP A 175 11.27 17.93 5.64
N HIS A 176 11.72 17.16 6.63
CA HIS A 176 12.89 16.30 6.48
C HIS A 176 12.54 15.11 5.59
N LEU A 177 13.43 14.82 4.66
CA LEU A 177 13.27 13.67 3.76
C LEU A 177 13.57 12.37 4.50
N LEU A 178 12.55 11.51 4.62
CA LEU A 178 12.64 10.22 5.33
C LEU A 178 12.85 9.04 4.39
N GLY A 179 12.16 9.05 3.25
CA GLY A 179 12.15 7.95 2.30
C GLY A 179 11.51 8.35 0.97
N ILE A 180 11.27 7.36 0.15
CA ILE A 180 10.51 7.49 -1.10
C ILE A 180 9.50 6.35 -1.19
N VAL A 181 8.39 6.60 -1.87
CA VAL A 181 7.46 5.56 -2.32
C VAL A 181 7.64 5.39 -3.82
N THR A 182 7.69 4.18 -4.30
CA THR A 182 7.88 3.88 -5.73
C THR A 182 6.56 3.47 -6.41
N VAL A 183 6.53 3.52 -7.74
CA VAL A 183 5.30 3.24 -8.50
C VAL A 183 4.90 1.77 -8.44
N ASP A 184 5.85 0.85 -8.26
CA ASP A 184 5.59 -0.59 -8.15
C ASP A 184 4.89 -0.93 -6.83
N ASP A 185 5.27 -0.30 -5.71
CA ASP A 185 4.56 -0.44 -4.43
C ASP A 185 3.15 0.16 -4.50
N ILE A 186 3.00 1.29 -5.18
CA ILE A 186 1.68 1.88 -5.42
C ILE A 186 0.77 0.99 -6.27
N ILE A 187 1.30 0.27 -7.25
CA ILE A 187 0.50 -0.71 -8.01
C ILE A 187 -0.02 -1.80 -7.07
N ASP A 188 0.81 -2.20 -6.11
CA ASP A 188 0.45 -3.19 -5.12
C ASP A 188 -0.64 -2.66 -4.16
N VAL A 189 -0.51 -1.42 -3.69
CA VAL A 189 -1.54 -0.73 -2.90
C VAL A 189 -2.87 -0.67 -3.65
N ILE A 190 -2.87 -0.26 -4.92
CA ILE A 190 -4.09 -0.18 -5.73
C ILE A 190 -4.77 -1.55 -5.87
N ASP A 191 -4.00 -2.62 -6.05
CA ASP A 191 -4.53 -3.98 -6.15
C ASP A 191 -5.12 -4.46 -4.82
N ASP A 192 -4.49 -4.16 -3.69
CA ASP A 192 -4.93 -4.54 -2.35
C ASP A 192 -6.19 -3.76 -1.93
N GLU A 193 -6.25 -2.44 -2.20
CA GLU A 193 -7.45 -1.62 -1.97
C GLU A 193 -8.65 -2.11 -2.80
N ALA A 194 -8.43 -2.39 -4.09
CA ALA A 194 -9.47 -2.95 -4.95
C ALA A 194 -9.96 -4.32 -4.44
N ALA A 195 -9.07 -5.17 -3.92
CA ALA A 195 -9.41 -6.46 -3.32
C ALA A 195 -10.19 -6.29 -2.01
N SER A 196 -9.83 -5.31 -1.18
CA SER A 196 -10.52 -4.94 0.06
C SER A 196 -11.94 -4.47 -0.23
N ASP A 197 -12.13 -3.58 -1.19
CA ASP A 197 -13.44 -3.09 -1.63
C ASP A 197 -14.36 -4.23 -2.09
N TYR A 198 -13.84 -5.13 -2.94
CA TYR A 198 -14.59 -6.33 -3.35
C TYR A 198 -14.91 -7.24 -2.18
N SER A 199 -13.99 -7.38 -1.23
CA SER A 199 -14.18 -8.18 -0.01
C SER A 199 -15.31 -7.62 0.86
N GLY A 200 -15.33 -6.30 1.03
CA GLY A 200 -16.37 -5.57 1.76
C GLY A 200 -17.75 -5.74 1.12
N LEU A 201 -17.86 -5.59 -0.19
CA LEU A 201 -19.08 -5.76 -0.97
C LEU A 201 -19.62 -7.19 -0.95
N ALA A 202 -18.73 -8.17 -1.06
CA ALA A 202 -19.11 -9.59 -1.11
C ALA A 202 -19.27 -10.24 0.27
N GLY A 203 -18.84 -9.56 1.35
CA GLY A 203 -18.74 -10.13 2.69
C GLY A 203 -17.80 -11.34 2.74
N VAL A 204 -16.76 -11.33 1.89
CA VAL A 204 -15.79 -12.43 1.71
C VAL A 204 -14.40 -11.84 1.67
N ASN A 205 -13.47 -12.37 2.45
CA ASN A 205 -12.07 -12.02 2.29
C ASN A 205 -11.50 -12.74 1.07
N VAL A 206 -11.11 -11.99 0.03
CA VAL A 206 -10.61 -12.51 -1.25
C VAL A 206 -9.18 -13.05 -1.10
N GLU A 207 -8.44 -12.60 -0.10
CA GLU A 207 -7.06 -13.00 0.15
C GLU A 207 -6.90 -14.46 0.62
N GLU A 208 -7.95 -15.07 1.19
CA GLU A 208 -7.88 -16.41 1.77
C GLU A 208 -8.33 -17.53 0.78
N ILE A 209 -7.67 -17.67 -0.36
CA ILE A 209 -8.01 -18.68 -1.39
C ILE A 209 -7.83 -20.13 -0.88
N ASN A 210 -7.06 -20.36 0.17
CA ASN A 210 -6.77 -21.69 0.72
C ASN A 210 -7.47 -21.97 2.06
N GLU A 211 -8.51 -21.21 2.43
CA GLU A 211 -9.24 -21.48 3.68
C GLU A 211 -9.98 -22.82 3.66
N ASN A 212 -9.97 -23.48 4.83
CA ASN A 212 -10.81 -24.67 5.03
C ASN A 212 -12.29 -24.27 4.78
N PRO A 213 -13.04 -24.99 3.90
CA PRO A 213 -14.42 -24.64 3.53
C PRO A 213 -15.36 -24.44 4.73
N VAL A 214 -15.12 -25.14 5.84
CA VAL A 214 -15.92 -25.01 7.07
C VAL A 214 -15.65 -23.68 7.77
N LYS A 215 -14.40 -23.21 7.79
CA LYS A 215 -14.00 -21.92 8.39
C LYS A 215 -14.54 -20.76 7.55
N ALA A 216 -14.42 -20.85 6.22
CA ALA A 216 -14.99 -19.88 5.29
C ALA A 216 -16.53 -19.78 5.45
N ALA A 217 -17.23 -20.92 5.59
CA ALA A 217 -18.66 -20.93 5.84
C ALA A 217 -19.03 -20.28 7.18
N SER A 218 -18.26 -20.53 8.25
CA SER A 218 -18.55 -19.97 9.58
C SER A 218 -18.37 -18.45 9.64
N ARG A 219 -17.44 -17.86 8.87
CA ARG A 219 -17.25 -16.40 8.75
C ARG A 219 -18.42 -15.72 8.03
N ARG A 220 -18.98 -16.38 7.00
CA ARG A 220 -20.13 -15.85 6.24
C ARG A 220 -21.46 -16.01 6.99
N LEU A 221 -21.55 -16.95 7.92
CA LEU A 221 -22.78 -17.30 8.62
C LEU A 221 -23.42 -16.11 9.35
N PRO A 222 -22.72 -15.23 10.08
CA PRO A 222 -23.31 -14.09 10.74
C PRO A 222 -24.00 -13.13 9.77
N TRP A 223 -23.38 -12.86 8.62
CA TRP A 223 -23.97 -12.02 7.57
C TRP A 223 -25.21 -12.67 6.95
N LEU A 224 -25.15 -13.96 6.62
CA LEU A 224 -26.28 -14.70 6.08
C LEU A 224 -27.47 -14.76 7.06
N VAL A 225 -27.18 -14.91 8.37
CA VAL A 225 -28.19 -14.88 9.42
C VAL A 225 -28.84 -13.49 9.52
N THR A 226 -28.06 -12.43 9.43
CA THR A 226 -28.59 -11.04 9.40
C THR A 226 -29.50 -10.83 8.19
N LEU A 227 -29.09 -11.26 7.00
CA LEU A 227 -29.92 -11.19 5.78
C LEU A 227 -31.19 -12.04 5.90
N LEU A 228 -31.13 -13.21 6.55
CA LEU A 228 -32.29 -14.08 6.81
C LEU A 228 -33.29 -13.37 7.71
N PHE A 229 -32.85 -12.73 8.80
CA PHE A 229 -33.74 -11.98 9.70
C PHE A 229 -34.38 -10.79 8.98
N LEU A 230 -33.62 -10.07 8.15
CA LEU A 230 -34.15 -8.96 7.34
C LEU A 230 -35.20 -9.47 6.34
N GLY A 231 -34.93 -10.59 5.66
CA GLY A 231 -35.86 -11.25 4.75
C GLY A 231 -37.14 -11.74 5.45
N MET A 232 -37.00 -12.35 6.64
CA MET A 232 -38.17 -12.76 7.45
C MET A 232 -39.01 -11.58 7.91
N SER A 233 -38.39 -10.43 8.27
CA SER A 233 -39.08 -9.20 8.62
C SER A 233 -39.92 -8.70 7.43
N THR A 234 -39.32 -8.67 6.23
CA THR A 234 -40.00 -8.28 4.99
C THR A 234 -41.18 -9.23 4.67
N ALA A 235 -40.95 -10.55 4.78
CA ALA A 235 -41.97 -11.56 4.55
C ALA A 235 -43.15 -11.43 5.54
N SER A 236 -42.86 -11.18 6.83
CA SER A 236 -43.85 -10.96 7.85
C SER A 236 -44.72 -9.71 7.58
N LEU A 237 -44.06 -8.66 7.08
CA LEU A 237 -44.77 -7.44 6.67
C LEU A 237 -45.75 -7.70 5.52
N ILE A 238 -45.30 -8.41 4.48
CA ILE A 238 -46.10 -8.79 3.32
C ILE A 238 -47.26 -9.67 3.76
N SER A 239 -47.05 -10.66 4.64
CA SER A 239 -48.07 -11.56 5.16
C SER A 239 -49.13 -10.80 5.99
N HIS A 240 -48.73 -9.75 6.73
CA HIS A 240 -49.70 -8.92 7.47
C HIS A 240 -50.69 -8.20 6.57
N TYR A 241 -50.34 -7.93 5.34
CA TYR A 241 -51.17 -7.27 4.33
C TYR A 241 -51.72 -8.24 3.26
N GLU A 242 -51.68 -9.56 3.53
CA GLU A 242 -52.06 -10.60 2.57
C GLU A 242 -53.49 -10.45 2.04
N ASP A 243 -54.45 -10.03 2.87
CA ASP A 243 -55.86 -9.78 2.47
C ASP A 243 -55.93 -8.67 1.39
N LEU A 244 -55.16 -7.59 1.55
CA LEU A 244 -55.09 -6.50 0.56
C LEU A 244 -54.41 -6.93 -0.73
N VAL A 245 -53.37 -7.75 -0.64
CA VAL A 245 -52.64 -8.26 -1.78
C VAL A 245 -53.48 -9.30 -2.55
N SER A 246 -54.29 -10.09 -1.87
CA SER A 246 -55.16 -11.10 -2.51
C SER A 246 -56.34 -10.49 -3.25
N GLU A 247 -56.92 -9.39 -2.74
CA GLU A 247 -57.99 -8.64 -3.44
C GLU A 247 -57.49 -7.96 -4.74
N ALA A 248 -56.20 -7.61 -4.77
CA ALA A 248 -55.58 -6.98 -5.93
C ALA A 248 -54.41 -7.85 -6.49
N SER A 249 -54.72 -8.95 -7.16
CA SER A 249 -53.72 -9.88 -7.72
C SER A 249 -52.63 -9.19 -8.57
N ILE A 250 -52.93 -8.03 -9.15
CA ILE A 250 -51.98 -7.18 -9.87
C ILE A 250 -50.86 -6.69 -8.98
N LEU A 251 -51.13 -6.39 -7.70
CA LEU A 251 -50.13 -5.91 -6.74
C LEU A 251 -49.02 -6.95 -6.47
N ALA A 252 -49.37 -8.25 -6.48
CA ALA A 252 -48.41 -9.33 -6.29
C ALA A 252 -47.29 -9.32 -7.33
N VAL A 253 -47.59 -8.97 -8.59
CA VAL A 253 -46.62 -8.85 -9.68
C VAL A 253 -45.68 -7.66 -9.44
N PHE A 254 -46.22 -6.55 -8.94
CA PHE A 254 -45.42 -5.35 -8.65
C PHE A 254 -44.50 -5.51 -7.45
N ILE A 255 -44.85 -6.32 -6.44
CA ILE A 255 -44.00 -6.60 -5.28
C ILE A 255 -42.65 -7.19 -5.77
N SER A 256 -42.70 -8.20 -6.64
CA SER A 256 -41.48 -8.81 -7.20
C SER A 256 -40.66 -7.83 -8.03
N LEU A 257 -41.33 -7.00 -8.86
CA LEU A 257 -40.67 -6.00 -9.69
C LEU A 257 -39.99 -4.91 -8.84
N ILE A 258 -40.70 -4.38 -7.83
CA ILE A 258 -40.16 -3.33 -6.94
C ILE A 258 -39.00 -3.86 -6.13
N THR A 259 -39.11 -5.06 -5.56
CA THR A 259 -38.03 -5.69 -4.76
C THR A 259 -36.79 -5.93 -5.61
N GLY A 260 -36.96 -6.44 -6.83
CA GLY A 260 -35.84 -6.66 -7.76
C GLY A 260 -35.17 -5.35 -8.20
N THR A 261 -36.00 -4.31 -8.49
CA THR A 261 -35.47 -2.99 -8.89
C THR A 261 -34.75 -2.31 -7.72
N ALA A 262 -35.32 -2.37 -6.50
CA ALA A 262 -34.70 -1.80 -5.32
C ALA A 262 -33.37 -2.49 -4.95
N GLY A 263 -33.30 -3.82 -5.08
CA GLY A 263 -32.06 -4.58 -4.90
C GLY A 263 -31.00 -4.17 -5.90
N ASN A 264 -31.34 -4.09 -7.19
CA ASN A 264 -30.40 -3.67 -8.23
C ASN A 264 -29.94 -2.22 -8.04
N ALA A 265 -30.86 -1.30 -7.71
CA ALA A 265 -30.50 0.09 -7.44
C ALA A 265 -29.57 0.21 -6.21
N GLY A 266 -29.85 -0.55 -5.15
CA GLY A 266 -29.00 -0.59 -3.96
C GLY A 266 -27.59 -1.09 -4.26
N THR A 267 -27.47 -2.20 -4.99
CA THR A 267 -26.17 -2.76 -5.38
C THR A 267 -25.39 -1.80 -6.31
N GLN A 268 -26.06 -1.16 -7.28
CA GLN A 268 -25.42 -0.18 -8.15
C GLN A 268 -24.97 1.06 -7.42
N SER A 269 -25.77 1.55 -6.46
CA SER A 269 -25.38 2.70 -5.63
C SER A 269 -24.17 2.40 -4.74
N LEU A 270 -24.11 1.19 -4.19
CA LEU A 270 -22.99 0.74 -3.36
C LEU A 270 -21.71 0.57 -4.18
N ALA A 271 -21.82 0.16 -5.45
CA ALA A 271 -20.67 0.01 -6.35
C ALA A 271 -20.07 1.33 -6.85
N VAL A 272 -20.76 2.45 -6.65
CA VAL A 272 -20.33 3.81 -7.07
C VAL A 272 -19.87 4.65 -5.87
N ALA A 273 -20.24 4.26 -4.65
CA ALA A 273 -19.85 4.95 -3.41
C ALA A 273 -18.45 4.60 -2.97
#